data_1a0f835d467c2808a8b3c73ad7489860
#
_entry.id   1a0f835d467c2808a8b3c73ad7489860
#
_cell.length_a   1.000
_cell.length_b   1.000
_cell.length_c   1.000
_cell.angle_alpha   90.00
_cell.angle_beta   90.00
_cell.angle_gamma   90.00
#
_symmetry.space_group_name_H-M   'P 1'
#
loop_
_entity.id
_entity.type
_entity.pdbx_description
1 polymer ?
#
loop_
_entity_poly.entity_id
_entity_poly.type
_entity_poly.pdbx_seq_one_letter_code
_entity_poly.pdbx_strand_id
1 'polypeptide(L)'
;MTVPEYARRSLLRLLSAPVLASALITFVMSSHAIEEPDYQVIRTLADKQGRQPGNIEIRQYAAYTVAEVVVAGPAGEAGDQAFPILAGYIFGKNKGERKFAMTVPVTQAAVPVKLEMTAPVTLAATPGGFLVQFVLPRGVTVATAPEPLDARVRLREVPAARIAAIRFSGLWSESNSKEHLNRLQEALRTAGLAWAGEPVVSRYNAPWTPWFMRRNEVWLPLAVGVAP
;
A
#
# COMPACT_ATOMS: atom_id res chain seq x y z
N MET A 1 -40.13 -43.94 -82.68
CA MET A 1 -38.68 -44.22 -82.55
C MET A 1 -38.19 -43.73 -81.19
N THR A 2 -37.82 -44.63 -80.41
CA THR A 2 -37.64 -44.62 -79.01
C THR A 2 -36.38 -43.82 -78.51
N VAL A 3 -36.55 -43.01 -77.54
CA VAL A 3 -35.50 -42.34 -76.81
C VAL A 3 -35.29 -43.11 -75.53
N PRO A 4 -34.07 -43.59 -75.12
CA PRO A 4 -33.86 -44.15 -73.84
C PRO A 4 -33.52 -43.11 -72.80
N GLU A 5 -34.17 -43.29 -71.74
CA GLU A 5 -34.06 -42.62 -70.46
C GLU A 5 -32.69 -42.94 -69.74
N TYR A 6 -31.92 -41.91 -69.40
CA TYR A 6 -30.69 -42.12 -68.64
C TYR A 6 -30.81 -41.50 -67.25
N ALA A 7 -30.73 -42.42 -66.32
CA ALA A 7 -30.91 -42.16 -64.89
C ALA A 7 -29.91 -41.15 -64.32
N ARG A 8 -30.47 -40.13 -63.66
CA ARG A 8 -29.70 -39.21 -62.80
C ARG A 8 -29.31 -39.92 -61.49
N ARG A 9 -28.03 -40.18 -61.31
CA ARG A 9 -27.47 -40.46 -59.99
C ARG A 9 -26.84 -39.22 -59.43
N SER A 10 -27.56 -38.63 -58.52
CA SER A 10 -27.04 -37.50 -57.66
C SER A 10 -26.07 -38.03 -56.68
N LEU A 11 -24.79 -37.74 -56.87
CA LEU A 11 -23.75 -37.92 -55.84
C LEU A 11 -23.77 -36.70 -54.94
N LEU A 12 -24.41 -36.85 -53.76
CA LEU A 12 -24.21 -35.92 -52.64
C LEU A 12 -22.78 -36.13 -52.10
N ARG A 13 -21.91 -35.23 -52.44
CA ARG A 13 -20.63 -35.11 -51.74
C ARG A 13 -20.87 -34.34 -50.42
N LEU A 14 -20.85 -35.08 -49.32
CA LEU A 14 -20.73 -34.52 -47.97
C LEU A 14 -19.36 -33.87 -47.84
N LEU A 15 -19.33 -32.56 -47.87
CA LEU A 15 -18.20 -31.75 -47.49
C LEU A 15 -18.15 -31.72 -45.92
N SER A 16 -17.35 -32.60 -45.36
CA SER A 16 -16.97 -32.55 -43.96
C SER A 16 -16.01 -31.37 -43.74
N ALA A 17 -16.53 -30.27 -43.24
CA ALA A 17 -15.70 -29.17 -42.76
C ALA A 17 -15.02 -29.59 -41.46
N PRO A 18 -13.71 -29.39 -41.29
CA PRO A 18 -13.09 -29.57 -40.01
C PRO A 18 -13.50 -28.43 -39.07
N VAL A 19 -14.18 -28.78 -37.99
CA VAL A 19 -14.42 -27.89 -36.85
C VAL A 19 -13.05 -27.63 -36.22
N LEU A 20 -12.46 -26.50 -36.55
CA LEU A 20 -11.32 -25.94 -35.81
C LEU A 20 -11.83 -25.53 -34.43
N ALA A 21 -11.69 -26.42 -33.46
CA ALA A 21 -11.84 -26.10 -32.06
C ALA A 21 -10.70 -25.15 -31.65
N SER A 22 -10.94 -23.84 -31.75
CA SER A 22 -10.09 -22.83 -31.15
C SER A 22 -10.14 -22.98 -29.64
N ALA A 23 -9.20 -23.74 -29.09
CA ALA A 23 -8.94 -23.74 -27.66
C ALA A 23 -8.45 -22.34 -27.28
N LEU A 24 -9.37 -21.49 -26.80
CA LEU A 24 -9.06 -20.24 -26.15
C LEU A 24 -8.36 -20.58 -24.83
N ILE A 25 -7.02 -20.69 -24.87
CA ILE A 25 -6.21 -20.74 -23.67
C ILE A 25 -6.32 -19.36 -23.04
N THR A 26 -7.27 -19.20 -22.14
CA THR A 26 -7.34 -18.08 -21.19
C THR A 26 -6.13 -18.20 -20.30
N PHE A 27 -5.07 -17.51 -20.69
CA PHE A 27 -3.92 -17.29 -19.81
C PHE A 27 -4.41 -16.37 -18.69
N VAL A 28 -4.89 -16.97 -17.61
CA VAL A 28 -5.18 -16.26 -16.37
C VAL A 28 -3.81 -15.80 -15.86
N MET A 29 -3.40 -14.61 -16.27
CA MET A 29 -2.35 -13.89 -15.56
C MET A 29 -2.90 -13.64 -14.16
N SER A 30 -2.53 -14.49 -13.22
CA SER A 30 -2.63 -14.16 -11.80
C SER A 30 -1.77 -12.93 -11.57
N SER A 31 -2.37 -11.75 -11.70
CA SER A 31 -1.78 -10.55 -11.15
C SER A 31 -1.72 -10.80 -9.65
N HIS A 32 -0.56 -11.21 -9.17
CA HIS A 32 -0.32 -11.22 -7.74
C HIS A 32 -0.48 -9.78 -7.30
N ALA A 33 -1.65 -9.45 -6.78
CA ALA A 33 -1.86 -8.15 -6.15
C ALA A 33 -0.77 -8.02 -5.09
N ILE A 34 -0.05 -6.90 -5.12
CA ILE A 34 0.98 -6.63 -4.12
C ILE A 34 0.30 -6.71 -2.76
N GLU A 35 0.87 -7.48 -1.86
CA GLU A 35 0.28 -7.77 -0.56
C GLU A 35 0.18 -6.51 0.30
N GLU A 36 -0.95 -6.32 0.97
CA GLU A 36 -1.23 -5.23 1.92
C GLU A 36 -1.55 -5.81 3.31
N PRO A 37 -1.36 -5.04 4.40
CA PRO A 37 -1.87 -5.42 5.71
C PRO A 37 -3.38 -5.61 5.70
N ASP A 38 -3.87 -6.60 6.42
CA ASP A 38 -5.30 -6.87 6.50
C ASP A 38 -6.03 -5.76 7.23
N TYR A 39 -7.12 -5.27 6.63
CA TYR A 39 -8.04 -4.34 7.26
C TYR A 39 -9.48 -4.57 6.83
N GLN A 40 -10.39 -4.08 7.67
CA GLN A 40 -11.82 -4.02 7.37
C GLN A 40 -12.25 -2.55 7.32
N VAL A 41 -12.99 -2.17 6.28
CA VAL A 41 -13.62 -0.84 6.22
C VAL A 41 -14.85 -0.88 7.14
N ILE A 42 -14.81 -0.09 8.22
CA ILE A 42 -15.90 -0.02 9.21
C ILE A 42 -16.90 1.06 8.82
N ARG A 43 -16.42 2.16 8.22
CA ARG A 43 -17.24 3.30 7.86
C ARG A 43 -16.61 4.09 6.73
N THR A 44 -17.41 4.66 5.85
CA THR A 44 -16.97 5.62 4.84
C THR A 44 -17.50 7.02 5.22
N LEU A 45 -16.64 8.02 5.11
CA LEU A 45 -17.01 9.41 5.39
C LEU A 45 -17.20 10.19 4.09
N ALA A 46 -18.09 11.19 4.14
CA ALA A 46 -18.26 12.12 3.04
C ALA A 46 -17.08 13.08 2.97
N ASP A 47 -16.51 13.22 1.80
CA ASP A 47 -15.52 14.26 1.48
C ASP A 47 -16.24 15.41 0.77
N LYS A 48 -16.55 16.47 1.51
CA LYS A 48 -17.30 17.64 0.99
C LYS A 48 -16.54 18.41 -0.09
N GLN A 49 -15.22 18.27 -0.14
CA GLN A 49 -14.35 18.96 -1.10
C GLN A 49 -13.86 18.01 -2.21
N GLY A 50 -14.05 16.71 -2.03
CA GLY A 50 -13.59 15.67 -2.93
C GLY A 50 -14.54 15.42 -4.09
N ARG A 51 -13.95 15.26 -5.29
CA ARG A 51 -14.69 14.86 -6.49
C ARG A 51 -15.01 13.36 -6.55
N GLN A 52 -14.46 12.59 -5.62
CA GLN A 52 -14.64 11.13 -5.55
C GLN A 52 -15.35 10.75 -4.26
N PRO A 53 -16.61 10.32 -4.31
CA PRO A 53 -17.29 9.74 -3.16
C PRO A 53 -16.54 8.50 -2.67
N GLY A 54 -16.45 8.32 -1.34
CA GLY A 54 -15.88 7.10 -0.75
C GLY A 54 -14.36 7.01 -0.67
N ASN A 55 -13.64 8.11 -0.88
CA ASN A 55 -12.19 8.16 -0.76
C ASN A 55 -11.68 8.29 0.70
N ILE A 56 -12.58 8.54 1.67
CA ILE A 56 -12.26 8.59 3.09
C ILE A 56 -12.89 7.40 3.81
N GLU A 57 -12.07 6.58 4.42
CA GLU A 57 -12.48 5.35 5.08
C GLU A 57 -11.97 5.32 6.52
N ILE A 58 -12.80 4.81 7.42
CA ILE A 58 -12.37 4.35 8.74
C ILE A 58 -12.13 2.86 8.63
N ARG A 59 -10.90 2.46 8.89
CA ARG A 59 -10.43 1.07 8.75
C ARG A 59 -10.02 0.51 10.09
N GLN A 60 -10.35 -0.75 10.35
CA GLN A 60 -9.78 -1.55 11.43
C GLN A 60 -8.67 -2.41 10.83
N TYR A 61 -7.42 -2.11 11.15
CA TYR A 61 -6.27 -2.92 10.78
C TYR A 61 -6.04 -4.03 11.80
N ALA A 62 -5.68 -5.22 11.33
CA ALA A 62 -5.08 -6.26 12.15
C ALA A 62 -3.64 -5.86 12.53
N ALA A 63 -3.03 -6.54 13.51
CA ALA A 63 -1.61 -6.36 13.77
C ALA A 63 -0.77 -6.88 12.60
N TYR A 64 0.33 -6.20 12.30
CA TYR A 64 1.26 -6.57 11.22
C TYR A 64 2.69 -6.22 11.58
N THR A 65 3.64 -6.88 10.92
CA THR A 65 5.07 -6.66 11.17
C THR A 65 5.66 -5.72 10.13
N VAL A 66 6.56 -4.85 10.56
CA VAL A 66 7.29 -3.92 9.71
C VAL A 66 8.80 -4.04 9.91
N ALA A 67 9.55 -3.77 8.85
CA ALA A 67 10.93 -3.35 8.93
C ALA A 67 10.96 -1.82 8.86
N GLU A 68 11.63 -1.16 9.79
CA GLU A 68 11.62 0.29 9.90
C GLU A 68 13.01 0.89 10.07
N VAL A 69 13.15 2.13 9.63
CA VAL A 69 14.36 2.93 9.80
C VAL A 69 13.98 4.38 10.08
N VAL A 70 14.75 5.04 10.93
CA VAL A 70 14.66 6.49 11.13
C VAL A 70 15.76 7.16 10.29
N VAL A 71 15.38 8.14 9.47
CA VAL A 71 16.29 8.95 8.66
C VAL A 71 16.14 10.42 9.02
N ALA A 72 17.23 11.14 9.03
CA ALA A 72 17.25 12.60 9.25
C ALA A 72 17.01 13.35 7.94
N GLY A 73 16.62 14.62 8.02
CA GLY A 73 16.48 15.48 6.86
C GLY A 73 15.04 15.88 6.54
N PRO A 74 14.80 16.49 5.36
CA PRO A 74 13.49 16.96 4.98
C PRO A 74 12.56 15.80 4.56
N ALA A 75 11.25 15.99 4.75
CA ALA A 75 10.22 15.00 4.44
C ALA A 75 10.27 14.49 2.99
N GLY A 76 10.61 15.36 2.04
CA GLY A 76 10.70 15.01 0.62
C GLY A 76 11.79 13.98 0.30
N GLU A 77 12.86 13.94 1.08
CA GLU A 77 14.02 13.07 0.86
C GLU A 77 13.99 11.78 1.72
N ALA A 78 13.20 11.76 2.77
CA ALA A 78 13.20 10.66 3.73
C ALA A 78 12.93 9.30 3.09
N GLY A 79 11.98 9.26 2.15
CA GLY A 79 11.68 8.03 1.40
C GLY A 79 12.87 7.53 0.57
N ASP A 80 13.56 8.43 -0.12
CA ASP A 80 14.69 8.09 -0.99
C ASP A 80 15.90 7.64 -0.18
N GLN A 81 16.13 8.22 1.00
CA GLN A 81 17.19 7.81 1.92
C GLN A 81 16.91 6.45 2.57
N ALA A 82 15.66 6.21 2.97
CA ALA A 82 15.28 4.97 3.66
C ALA A 82 15.15 3.78 2.72
N PHE A 83 14.69 4.01 1.48
CA PHE A 83 14.39 2.94 0.53
C PHE A 83 15.55 1.96 0.30
N PRO A 84 16.79 2.39 -0.01
CA PRO A 84 17.89 1.45 -0.24
C PRO A 84 18.27 0.62 1.00
N ILE A 85 18.03 1.16 2.20
CA ILE A 85 18.29 0.48 3.47
C ILE A 85 17.27 -0.64 3.67
N LEU A 86 15.98 -0.32 3.60
CA LEU A 86 14.88 -1.26 3.80
C LEU A 86 14.77 -2.27 2.65
N ALA A 87 14.95 -1.83 1.42
CA ALA A 87 15.02 -2.73 0.26
C ALA A 87 16.19 -3.71 0.37
N GLY A 88 17.34 -3.24 0.88
CA GLY A 88 18.47 -4.12 1.18
C GLY A 88 18.07 -5.26 2.10
N TYR A 89 17.36 -4.98 3.19
CA TYR A 89 16.87 -5.98 4.13
C TYR A 89 15.93 -6.99 3.45
N ILE A 90 14.94 -6.51 2.68
CA ILE A 90 13.96 -7.34 1.99
C ILE A 90 14.64 -8.23 0.95
N PHE A 91 15.65 -7.73 0.24
CA PHE A 91 16.34 -8.45 -0.83
C PHE A 91 17.52 -9.29 -0.34
N GLY A 92 17.63 -9.53 0.96
CA GLY A 92 18.53 -10.54 1.51
C GLY A 92 19.71 -10.01 2.33
N LYS A 93 19.83 -8.68 2.59
CA LYS A 93 20.82 -8.16 3.56
C LYS A 93 20.35 -8.43 5.00
N ASN A 94 20.16 -9.71 5.31
CA ASN A 94 19.74 -10.20 6.61
C ASN A 94 20.46 -11.52 6.93
N LYS A 95 20.43 -11.96 8.18
CA LYS A 95 21.02 -13.25 8.57
C LYS A 95 20.23 -14.38 7.91
N GLY A 96 20.92 -15.20 7.10
CA GLY A 96 20.31 -16.29 6.33
C GLY A 96 19.89 -15.91 4.91
N GLU A 97 20.21 -14.68 4.45
CA GLU A 97 19.98 -14.20 3.07
C GLU A 97 18.55 -14.41 2.54
N ARG A 98 17.59 -14.41 3.46
CA ARG A 98 16.18 -14.61 3.12
C ARG A 98 15.63 -13.41 2.34
N LYS A 99 15.02 -13.71 1.18
CA LYS A 99 14.37 -12.70 0.34
C LYS A 99 12.87 -12.69 0.58
N PHE A 100 12.29 -11.50 0.59
CA PHE A 100 10.86 -11.29 0.69
C PHE A 100 10.32 -10.66 -0.59
N ALA A 101 9.06 -10.91 -0.90
CA ALA A 101 8.36 -10.13 -1.89
C ALA A 101 8.14 -8.70 -1.38
N MET A 102 8.18 -7.72 -2.29
CA MET A 102 7.82 -6.34 -1.94
C MET A 102 6.33 -6.28 -1.59
N THR A 103 6.01 -5.65 -0.49
CA THR A 103 4.64 -5.41 -0.05
C THR A 103 4.32 -3.92 -0.05
N VAL A 104 3.07 -3.54 0.10
CA VAL A 104 2.61 -2.14 0.19
C VAL A 104 1.72 -1.96 1.42
N PRO A 105 1.60 -0.76 1.96
CA PRO A 105 2.29 0.47 1.55
C PRO A 105 3.69 0.61 2.13
N VAL A 106 4.47 1.52 1.54
CA VAL A 106 5.61 2.16 2.22
C VAL A 106 5.05 3.33 3.00
N THR A 107 5.25 3.35 4.31
CA THR A 107 4.73 4.41 5.19
C THR A 107 5.85 5.32 5.67
N GLN A 108 5.52 6.60 5.86
CA GLN A 108 6.41 7.62 6.38
C GLN A 108 5.65 8.49 7.38
N ALA A 109 6.23 8.69 8.55
CA ALA A 109 5.72 9.59 9.60
C ALA A 109 6.86 10.40 10.21
N ALA A 110 6.55 11.62 10.65
CA ALA A 110 7.48 12.41 11.45
C ALA A 110 7.72 11.72 12.81
N VAL A 111 8.97 11.73 13.27
CA VAL A 111 9.29 11.30 14.64
C VAL A 111 9.12 12.52 15.55
N PRO A 112 8.20 12.51 16.52
CA PRO A 112 8.05 13.59 17.48
C PRO A 112 9.35 13.81 18.25
N VAL A 113 9.76 15.06 18.42
CA VAL A 113 10.85 15.40 19.35
C VAL A 113 10.31 15.27 20.76
N LYS A 114 10.64 14.21 21.44
CA LYS A 114 10.32 14.04 22.85
C LYS A 114 11.29 14.90 23.68
N LEU A 115 10.81 16.05 24.13
CA LEU A 115 11.53 16.85 25.13
C LEU A 115 11.42 16.16 26.48
N GLU A 116 12.45 15.39 26.86
CA GLU A 116 12.60 14.97 28.24
C GLU A 116 13.17 16.16 29.03
N MET A 117 12.36 16.71 29.95
CA MET A 117 12.80 17.73 30.89
C MET A 117 13.60 17.09 32.01
N THR A 118 14.93 17.07 31.89
CA THR A 118 15.87 16.93 33.01
C THR A 118 17.07 17.84 32.76
N ALA A 119 17.36 18.67 33.76
CA ALA A 119 18.39 19.73 33.78
C ALA A 119 19.82 19.17 33.87
N PRO A 120 20.87 19.94 33.55
CA PRO A 120 21.07 20.97 32.54
C PRO A 120 21.69 20.41 31.26
N VAL A 121 21.12 20.67 30.13
CA VAL A 121 21.44 20.04 28.85
C VAL A 121 22.20 20.99 27.96
N THR A 122 23.39 20.59 27.55
CA THR A 122 23.99 20.99 26.29
C THR A 122 23.11 20.43 25.17
N LEU A 123 22.27 21.29 24.61
CA LEU A 123 21.36 20.94 23.52
C LEU A 123 22.14 20.73 22.21
N ALA A 124 22.40 19.49 21.85
CA ALA A 124 22.45 19.12 20.44
C ALA A 124 21.04 18.66 20.05
N ALA A 125 20.19 19.56 19.60
CA ALA A 125 18.93 19.25 18.99
C ALA A 125 19.24 18.54 17.67
N THR A 126 19.13 17.22 17.65
CA THR A 126 19.00 16.48 16.40
C THR A 126 17.58 16.77 15.92
N PRO A 127 17.38 17.43 14.78
CA PRO A 127 16.03 17.64 14.25
C PRO A 127 15.32 16.30 14.15
N GLY A 128 14.07 16.21 14.58
CA GLY A 128 13.27 15.00 14.46
C GLY A 128 13.33 14.47 13.03
N GLY A 129 13.71 13.22 12.88
CA GLY A 129 13.80 12.55 11.58
C GLY A 129 12.44 12.01 11.14
N PHE A 130 12.45 11.21 10.08
CA PHE A 130 11.28 10.51 9.59
C PHE A 130 11.42 9.01 9.79
N LEU A 131 10.40 8.41 10.37
CA LEU A 131 10.25 6.96 10.46
C LEU A 131 9.67 6.47 9.13
N VAL A 132 10.42 5.64 8.43
CA VAL A 132 9.98 4.99 7.20
C VAL A 132 9.86 3.50 7.45
N GLN A 133 8.78 2.89 7.00
CA GLN A 133 8.45 1.50 7.27
C GLN A 133 8.09 0.76 5.99
N PHE A 134 8.58 -0.47 5.88
CA PHE A 134 8.12 -1.46 4.91
C PHE A 134 7.34 -2.54 5.66
N VAL A 135 6.12 -2.80 5.22
CA VAL A 135 5.33 -3.91 5.72
C VAL A 135 5.99 -5.22 5.32
N LEU A 136 6.06 -6.19 6.23
CA LEU A 136 6.53 -7.53 5.88
C LEU A 136 5.36 -8.41 5.43
N PRO A 137 5.62 -9.46 4.63
CA PRO A 137 4.57 -10.37 4.17
C PRO A 137 3.80 -11.00 5.32
N ARG A 138 2.56 -11.39 5.05
CA ARG A 138 1.71 -12.08 6.03
C ARG A 138 2.39 -13.30 6.62
N GLY A 139 2.15 -13.55 7.89
CA GLY A 139 2.75 -14.66 8.62
C GLY A 139 4.22 -14.44 9.02
N VAL A 140 4.87 -13.35 8.58
CA VAL A 140 6.17 -12.95 9.07
C VAL A 140 5.98 -12.13 10.35
N THR A 141 6.43 -12.68 11.47
CA THR A 141 6.41 -12.00 12.78
C THR A 141 7.81 -11.50 13.14
N VAL A 142 7.93 -10.67 14.15
CA VAL A 142 9.23 -10.23 14.67
C VAL A 142 10.10 -11.44 15.07
N ALA A 143 9.49 -12.50 15.58
CA ALA A 143 10.20 -13.72 16.00
C ALA A 143 10.67 -14.59 14.82
N THR A 144 9.97 -14.56 13.66
CA THR A 144 10.28 -15.39 12.49
C THR A 144 11.00 -14.64 11.39
N ALA A 145 11.04 -13.31 11.45
CA ALA A 145 11.79 -12.48 10.53
C ALA A 145 13.30 -12.64 10.79
N PRO A 146 14.13 -12.75 9.73
CA PRO A 146 15.57 -12.82 9.91
C PRO A 146 16.13 -11.51 10.48
N GLU A 147 17.15 -11.61 11.31
CA GLU A 147 17.82 -10.46 11.89
C GLU A 147 18.47 -9.58 10.81
N PRO A 148 18.21 -8.25 10.80
CA PRO A 148 18.86 -7.34 9.86
C PRO A 148 20.38 -7.31 10.03
N LEU A 149 21.13 -7.21 8.92
CA LEU A 149 22.58 -6.96 8.96
C LEU A 149 22.91 -5.47 9.15
N ASP A 150 22.00 -4.58 8.74
CA ASP A 150 22.12 -3.14 8.96
C ASP A 150 21.49 -2.78 10.31
N ALA A 151 22.31 -2.31 11.26
CA ALA A 151 21.87 -1.98 12.62
C ALA A 151 20.85 -0.83 12.69
N ARG A 152 20.66 -0.07 11.60
CA ARG A 152 19.63 0.97 11.51
C ARG A 152 18.24 0.40 11.29
N VAL A 153 18.14 -0.81 10.72
CA VAL A 153 16.87 -1.49 10.47
C VAL A 153 16.39 -2.15 11.76
N ARG A 154 15.16 -1.84 12.14
CA ARG A 154 14.49 -2.45 13.28
C ARG A 154 13.26 -3.22 12.81
N LEU A 155 12.97 -4.32 13.46
CA LEU A 155 11.75 -5.09 13.26
C LEU A 155 10.76 -4.75 14.37
N ARG A 156 9.52 -4.45 14.00
CA ARG A 156 8.50 -4.08 14.99
C ARG A 156 7.13 -4.62 14.56
N GLU A 157 6.35 -5.05 15.54
CA GLU A 157 4.93 -5.28 15.37
C GLU A 157 4.16 -3.96 15.53
N VAL A 158 3.37 -3.62 14.53
CA VAL A 158 2.38 -2.55 14.60
C VAL A 158 1.10 -3.16 15.14
N PRO A 159 0.60 -2.71 16.30
CA PRO A 159 -0.60 -3.29 16.90
C PRO A 159 -1.84 -3.01 16.05
N ALA A 160 -2.86 -3.82 16.23
CA ALA A 160 -4.17 -3.58 15.64
C ALA A 160 -4.68 -2.19 16.03
N ALA A 161 -5.18 -1.44 15.05
CA ALA A 161 -5.59 -0.05 15.26
C ALA A 161 -6.72 0.37 14.33
N ARG A 162 -7.49 1.37 14.76
CA ARG A 162 -8.42 2.09 13.89
C ARG A 162 -7.71 3.26 13.24
N ILE A 163 -7.78 3.32 11.92
CA ILE A 163 -7.13 4.32 11.09
C ILE A 163 -8.18 5.01 10.22
N ALA A 164 -8.17 6.33 10.20
CA ALA A 164 -8.85 7.09 9.18
C ALA A 164 -7.89 7.29 8.01
N ALA A 165 -8.30 6.91 6.80
CA ALA A 165 -7.49 6.99 5.60
C ALA A 165 -8.20 7.80 4.51
N ILE A 166 -7.48 8.71 3.86
CA ILE A 166 -7.92 9.38 2.63
C ILE A 166 -7.05 8.91 1.47
N ARG A 167 -7.68 8.42 0.40
CA ARG A 167 -7.02 7.97 -0.83
C ARG A 167 -7.02 9.07 -1.87
N PHE A 168 -5.87 9.25 -2.55
CA PHE A 168 -5.70 10.24 -3.62
C PHE A 168 -4.64 9.80 -4.63
N SER A 169 -4.59 10.46 -5.78
CA SER A 169 -3.53 10.33 -6.78
C SER A 169 -2.67 11.60 -6.84
N GLY A 170 -1.62 11.57 -7.64
CA GLY A 170 -0.79 12.73 -7.86
C GLY A 170 0.66 12.55 -7.48
N LEU A 171 1.40 13.66 -7.50
CA LEU A 171 2.82 13.69 -7.14
C LEU A 171 3.04 13.44 -5.65
N TRP A 172 4.19 12.87 -5.33
CA TRP A 172 4.67 12.69 -3.95
C TRP A 172 5.25 14.02 -3.41
N SER A 173 4.40 15.02 -3.30
CA SER A 173 4.78 16.31 -2.77
C SER A 173 4.17 16.53 -1.38
N GLU A 174 4.85 17.34 -0.57
CA GLU A 174 4.35 17.75 0.75
C GLU A 174 3.03 18.51 0.62
N SER A 175 2.92 19.41 -0.38
CA SER A 175 1.70 20.20 -0.63
C SER A 175 0.50 19.30 -0.92
N ASN A 176 0.67 18.27 -1.78
CA ASN A 176 -0.40 17.32 -2.11
C ASN A 176 -0.83 16.51 -0.88
N SER A 177 0.13 16.04 -0.09
CA SER A 177 -0.15 15.31 1.15
C SER A 177 -0.84 16.18 2.20
N LYS A 178 -0.40 17.45 2.36
CA LYS A 178 -0.98 18.40 3.30
C LYS A 178 -2.42 18.79 2.93
N GLU A 179 -2.69 19.00 1.65
CA GLU A 179 -4.05 19.27 1.18
C GLU A 179 -5.00 18.13 1.59
N HIS A 180 -4.61 16.87 1.31
CA HIS A 180 -5.44 15.72 1.63
C HIS A 180 -5.53 15.46 3.15
N LEU A 181 -4.47 15.75 3.90
CA LEU A 181 -4.52 15.74 5.37
C LEU A 181 -5.58 16.72 5.91
N ASN A 182 -5.60 17.95 5.41
CA ASN A 182 -6.59 18.95 5.84
C ASN A 182 -8.03 18.48 5.54
N ARG A 183 -8.25 17.89 4.37
CA ARG A 183 -9.56 17.31 4.00
C ARG A 183 -9.95 16.16 4.91
N LEU A 184 -9.02 15.25 5.22
CA LEU A 184 -9.26 14.15 6.17
C LEU A 184 -9.62 14.68 7.55
N GLN A 185 -8.88 15.65 8.08
CA GLN A 185 -9.14 16.25 9.37
C GLN A 185 -10.51 16.96 9.42
N GLU A 186 -10.90 17.63 8.34
CA GLU A 186 -12.21 18.28 8.26
C GLU A 186 -13.36 17.26 8.26
N ALA A 187 -13.20 16.17 7.51
CA ALA A 187 -14.17 15.08 7.50
C ALA A 187 -14.32 14.41 8.89
N LEU A 188 -13.20 14.22 9.60
CA LEU A 188 -13.20 13.68 10.96
C LEU A 188 -13.88 14.62 11.95
N ARG A 189 -13.58 15.93 11.90
CA ARG A 189 -14.26 16.93 12.75
C ARG A 189 -15.76 16.94 12.49
N THR A 190 -16.19 16.91 11.24
CA THR A 190 -17.61 16.84 10.85
C THR A 190 -18.29 15.57 11.37
N ALA A 191 -17.54 14.45 11.42
CA ALA A 191 -18.04 13.17 11.91
C ALA A 191 -17.95 13.02 13.44
N GLY A 192 -17.40 14.01 14.17
CA GLY A 192 -17.19 13.95 15.62
C GLY A 192 -16.11 12.95 16.05
N LEU A 193 -15.17 12.64 15.16
CA LEU A 193 -14.09 11.67 15.41
C LEU A 193 -12.79 12.39 15.77
N ALA A 194 -12.18 12.00 16.88
CA ALA A 194 -10.87 12.47 17.31
C ALA A 194 -9.77 11.53 16.80
N TRP A 195 -8.61 12.10 16.53
CA TRP A 195 -7.41 11.36 16.15
C TRP A 195 -6.25 11.65 17.11
N ALA A 196 -5.25 10.78 17.13
CA ALA A 196 -4.06 10.92 17.97
C ALA A 196 -2.81 10.59 17.16
N GLY A 197 -1.70 11.23 17.52
CA GLY A 197 -0.41 11.02 16.85
C GLY A 197 -0.24 11.75 15.52
N GLU A 198 0.91 11.48 14.89
CA GLU A 198 1.31 12.15 13.67
C GLU A 198 0.65 11.53 12.43
N PRO A 199 0.40 12.32 11.38
CA PRO A 199 -0.10 11.79 10.12
C PRO A 199 0.94 10.88 9.46
N VAL A 200 0.46 9.79 8.86
CA VAL A 200 1.27 8.82 8.12
C VAL A 200 0.97 8.95 6.64
N VAL A 201 1.99 9.21 5.83
CA VAL A 201 1.89 9.19 4.37
C VAL A 201 2.22 7.80 3.86
N SER A 202 1.33 7.21 3.07
CA SER A 202 1.40 5.85 2.57
C SER A 202 1.45 5.81 1.04
N ARG A 203 2.48 5.18 0.48
CA ARG A 203 2.75 5.10 -0.96
C ARG A 203 2.60 3.65 -1.41
N TYR A 204 1.79 3.42 -2.43
CA TYR A 204 1.41 2.08 -2.91
C TYR A 204 2.04 1.69 -4.25
N ASN A 205 2.66 2.64 -4.94
CA ASN A 205 3.18 2.41 -6.29
C ASN A 205 4.68 2.64 -6.37
N ALA A 206 5.29 2.02 -7.37
CA ALA A 206 6.68 2.24 -7.70
C ALA A 206 6.92 3.68 -8.23
N PRO A 207 8.14 4.24 -8.07
CA PRO A 207 8.45 5.61 -8.50
C PRO A 207 8.18 5.91 -9.98
N TRP A 208 8.31 4.91 -10.85
CA TRP A 208 8.06 5.03 -12.30
C TRP A 208 6.58 4.98 -12.69
N THR A 209 5.67 4.70 -11.73
CA THR A 209 4.23 4.76 -12.02
C THR A 209 3.83 6.20 -12.35
N PRO A 210 3.12 6.45 -13.46
CA PRO A 210 2.62 7.78 -13.81
C PRO A 210 1.85 8.39 -12.64
N TRP A 211 2.09 9.66 -12.35
CA TRP A 211 1.56 10.34 -11.16
C TRP A 211 0.03 10.25 -11.03
N PHE A 212 -0.70 10.33 -12.13
CA PHE A 212 -2.17 10.26 -12.15
C PHE A 212 -2.74 8.87 -11.88
N MET A 213 -1.91 7.82 -11.99
CA MET A 213 -2.27 6.42 -11.70
C MET A 213 -1.85 5.99 -10.30
N ARG A 214 -1.11 6.82 -9.57
CA ARG A 214 -0.62 6.46 -8.24
C ARG A 214 -1.75 6.41 -7.23
N ARG A 215 -1.72 5.40 -6.36
CA ARG A 215 -2.46 5.35 -5.11
C ARG A 215 -1.57 5.87 -4.00
N ASN A 216 -1.94 7.01 -3.46
CA ASN A 216 -1.37 7.59 -2.24
C ASN A 216 -2.45 7.63 -1.17
N GLU A 217 -2.06 7.57 0.08
CA GLU A 217 -2.98 7.75 1.19
C GLU A 217 -2.32 8.60 2.28
N VAL A 218 -3.13 9.36 3.01
CA VAL A 218 -2.78 9.93 4.29
C VAL A 218 -3.63 9.24 5.34
N TRP A 219 -2.99 8.80 6.41
CA TRP A 219 -3.60 8.09 7.52
C TRP A 219 -3.53 8.93 8.80
N LEU A 220 -4.56 8.88 9.61
CA LEU A 220 -4.60 9.39 10.98
C LEU A 220 -5.07 8.28 11.92
N PRO A 221 -4.26 7.90 12.92
CA PRO A 221 -4.71 6.98 13.96
C PRO A 221 -5.87 7.61 14.73
N LEU A 222 -6.97 6.88 14.92
CA LEU A 222 -8.08 7.36 15.73
C LEU A 222 -7.76 7.22 17.23
N ALA A 223 -8.20 8.18 18.02
CA ALA A 223 -8.06 8.11 19.46
C ALA A 223 -8.82 6.91 20.04
N VAL A 224 -8.21 6.18 20.98
CA VAL A 224 -8.83 5.08 21.68
C VAL A 224 -9.92 5.65 22.61
N GLY A 225 -11.16 5.17 22.49
CA GLY A 225 -12.27 5.58 23.37
C GLY A 225 -13.37 6.42 22.72
N VAL A 226 -13.23 6.78 21.45
CA VAL A 226 -14.35 7.38 20.70
C VAL A 226 -15.17 6.23 20.12
N ALA A 227 -16.33 5.94 20.77
CA ALA A 227 -17.34 5.04 20.21
C ALA A 227 -17.80 5.58 18.84
N PRO A 228 -18.20 4.69 17.92
CA PRO A 228 -18.67 5.07 16.59
C PRO A 228 -19.93 5.93 16.64
#